data_9e720434231588d1a7244f719592e13e
#
_entry.id   9e720434231588d1a7244f719592e13e
#
_cell.length_a   1.000
_cell.length_b   1.000
_cell.length_c   1.000
_cell.angle_alpha   90.00
_cell.angle_beta   90.00
_cell.angle_gamma   90.00
#
_symmetry.space_group_name_H-M   'P 1'
#
loop_
_entity.id
_entity.type
_entity.pdbx_description
1 polymer ?
#
loop_
_entity_poly.entity_id
_entity_poly.type
_entity_poly.pdbx_seq_one_letter_code
_entity_poly.pdbx_strand_id
1 'polypeptide(L)'
;MRADLNTATSVSSSDQNKQKWKKVLAIVCAVLAFLTLFVAIFFPVLFKAKEFSATISGCKVETYQVSIYTNEYNATLSISTLDDFDMSKLDLLQEGKRITFDVAILSDISNAQGEIPIFSLYCDGECIFDDDINEDMQMVSGKLWGSAVPFVLASVLLFLSYKQKWIFLKRN
;
A
#
# COMPACT_ATOMS: atom_id res chain seq x y z
N MET A 1 -2.08 -62.58 22.34
CA MET A 1 -2.63 -62.07 21.09
C MET A 1 -3.51 -60.82 21.34
N ARG A 2 -3.00 -59.77 21.99
CA ARG A 2 -3.72 -58.53 22.33
C ARG A 2 -2.88 -57.23 22.13
N ALA A 3 -1.69 -57.32 21.54
CA ALA A 3 -0.79 -56.17 21.39
C ALA A 3 -0.96 -55.40 20.06
N ASP A 4 -1.59 -55.97 19.04
CA ASP A 4 -1.60 -55.39 17.68
C ASP A 4 -2.75 -54.43 17.43
N LEU A 5 -3.78 -54.38 18.30
CA LEU A 5 -4.93 -53.48 18.08
C LEU A 5 -4.63 -52.03 18.49
N ASN A 6 -3.73 -51.81 19.45
CA ASN A 6 -3.44 -50.45 19.93
C ASN A 6 -2.53 -49.65 19.00
N THR A 7 -1.69 -50.30 18.18
CA THR A 7 -0.79 -49.65 17.21
C THR A 7 -1.54 -49.16 15.99
N ALA A 8 -2.55 -49.85 15.51
CA ALA A 8 -3.35 -49.45 14.36
C ALA A 8 -4.20 -48.21 14.63
N THR A 9 -4.73 -48.05 15.85
CA THR A 9 -5.56 -46.90 16.25
C THR A 9 -4.72 -45.62 16.45
N SER A 10 -3.47 -45.74 16.92
CA SER A 10 -2.58 -44.59 17.12
C SER A 10 -2.06 -43.98 15.80
N VAL A 11 -1.81 -44.82 14.80
CA VAL A 11 -1.41 -44.37 13.46
C VAL A 11 -2.55 -43.63 12.76
N SER A 12 -3.81 -44.05 12.93
CA SER A 12 -4.96 -43.39 12.36
C SER A 12 -5.21 -41.98 12.94
N SER A 13 -5.00 -41.79 14.26
CA SER A 13 -5.22 -40.48 14.90
C SER A 13 -4.14 -39.46 14.52
N SER A 14 -2.88 -39.86 14.35
CA SER A 14 -1.77 -39.01 13.90
C SER A 14 -1.99 -38.51 12.47
N ASP A 15 -2.47 -39.37 11.58
CA ASP A 15 -2.71 -38.97 10.17
C ASP A 15 -3.92 -38.07 10.03
N GLN A 16 -4.96 -38.24 10.82
CA GLN A 16 -6.12 -37.33 10.86
C GLN A 16 -5.69 -35.93 11.35
N ASN A 17 -4.82 -35.86 12.34
CA ASN A 17 -4.35 -34.59 12.89
C ASN A 17 -3.49 -33.85 11.87
N LYS A 18 -2.55 -34.53 11.19
CA LYS A 18 -1.76 -33.96 10.08
C LYS A 18 -2.64 -33.42 8.95
N GLN A 19 -3.74 -34.08 8.65
CA GLN A 19 -4.65 -33.65 7.59
C GLN A 19 -5.47 -32.41 7.99
N LYS A 20 -5.88 -32.29 9.26
CA LYS A 20 -6.52 -31.08 9.78
C LYS A 20 -5.57 -29.87 9.69
N TRP A 21 -4.32 -30.03 10.12
CA TRP A 21 -3.31 -28.97 10.05
C TRP A 21 -3.04 -28.50 8.63
N LYS A 22 -2.99 -29.40 7.64
CA LYS A 22 -2.84 -29.02 6.23
C LYS A 22 -4.00 -28.19 5.72
N LYS A 23 -5.25 -28.50 6.13
CA LYS A 23 -6.42 -27.68 5.77
C LYS A 23 -6.32 -26.27 6.38
N VAL A 24 -6.03 -26.19 7.67
CA VAL A 24 -5.89 -24.92 8.37
C VAL A 24 -4.80 -24.07 7.69
N LEU A 25 -3.64 -24.66 7.40
CA LEU A 25 -2.55 -23.96 6.74
C LEU A 25 -2.94 -23.47 5.33
N ALA A 26 -3.66 -24.29 4.56
CA ALA A 26 -4.15 -23.89 3.24
C ALA A 26 -5.11 -22.70 3.32
N ILE A 27 -6.02 -22.69 4.30
CA ILE A 27 -6.95 -21.57 4.52
C ILE A 27 -6.18 -20.31 4.93
N VAL A 28 -5.22 -20.43 5.85
CA VAL A 28 -4.39 -19.29 6.28
C VAL A 28 -3.62 -18.70 5.10
N CYS A 29 -2.97 -19.54 4.27
CA CYS A 29 -2.27 -19.07 3.08
C CYS A 29 -3.22 -18.41 2.07
N ALA A 30 -4.43 -18.93 1.89
CA ALA A 30 -5.42 -18.33 1.00
C ALA A 30 -5.90 -16.96 1.51
N VAL A 31 -6.12 -16.82 2.81
CA VAL A 31 -6.50 -15.54 3.44
C VAL A 31 -5.37 -14.52 3.29
N LEU A 32 -4.12 -14.92 3.55
CA LEU A 32 -2.97 -14.03 3.39
C LEU A 32 -2.79 -13.61 1.92
N ALA A 33 -2.94 -14.53 0.97
CA ALA A 33 -2.89 -14.20 -0.46
C ALA A 33 -3.99 -13.20 -0.83
N PHE A 34 -5.22 -13.40 -0.33
CA PHE A 34 -6.32 -12.48 -0.59
C PHE A 34 -6.05 -11.08 -0.01
N LEU A 35 -5.56 -11.00 1.24
CA LEU A 35 -5.24 -9.73 1.87
C LEU A 35 -4.12 -8.98 1.14
N THR A 36 -3.05 -9.68 0.75
CA THR A 36 -1.95 -9.04 0.00
C THR A 36 -2.38 -8.57 -1.38
N LEU A 37 -3.20 -9.34 -2.09
CA LEU A 37 -3.78 -8.93 -3.38
C LEU A 37 -4.74 -7.76 -3.22
N PHE A 38 -5.57 -7.77 -2.19
CA PHE A 38 -6.48 -6.67 -1.89
C PHE A 38 -5.70 -5.37 -1.67
N VAL A 39 -4.68 -5.40 -0.81
CA VAL A 39 -3.82 -4.23 -0.58
C VAL A 39 -3.12 -3.80 -1.87
N ALA A 40 -2.55 -4.71 -2.66
CA ALA A 40 -1.86 -4.40 -3.91
C ALA A 40 -2.77 -3.71 -4.96
N ILE A 41 -4.06 -4.05 -4.98
CA ILE A 41 -5.03 -3.45 -5.92
C ILE A 41 -5.53 -2.10 -5.41
N PHE A 42 -5.84 -2.00 -4.11
CA PHE A 42 -6.46 -0.80 -3.56
C PHE A 42 -5.46 0.28 -3.17
N PHE A 43 -4.23 -0.09 -2.82
CA PHE A 43 -3.20 0.84 -2.41
C PHE A 43 -2.93 1.96 -3.45
N PRO A 44 -2.71 1.69 -4.75
CA PRO A 44 -2.51 2.73 -5.75
C PRO A 44 -3.72 3.64 -5.96
N VAL A 45 -4.94 3.12 -5.71
CA VAL A 45 -6.17 3.91 -5.84
C VAL A 45 -6.33 4.87 -4.67
N LEU A 46 -6.00 4.43 -3.46
CA LEU A 46 -6.12 5.24 -2.24
C LEU A 46 -5.09 6.38 -2.18
N PHE A 47 -3.92 6.18 -2.80
CA PHE A 47 -2.84 7.16 -2.82
C PHE A 47 -2.72 7.91 -4.14
N LYS A 48 -3.73 7.79 -5.02
CA LYS A 48 -3.78 8.60 -6.24
C LYS A 48 -3.73 10.08 -5.90
N ALA A 49 -2.86 10.81 -6.58
CA ALA A 49 -2.79 12.26 -6.47
C ALA A 49 -4.01 12.94 -7.08
N LYS A 50 -4.44 14.04 -6.49
CA LYS A 50 -5.50 14.90 -7.00
C LYS A 50 -4.98 16.32 -7.09
N GLU A 51 -5.11 16.91 -8.27
CA GLU A 51 -4.67 18.25 -8.59
C GLU A 51 -5.62 19.32 -8.02
N PHE A 52 -5.02 20.34 -7.45
CA PHE A 52 -5.69 21.54 -6.96
C PHE A 52 -4.96 22.80 -7.40
N SER A 53 -5.68 23.94 -7.37
CA SER A 53 -5.09 25.24 -7.65
C SER A 53 -5.43 26.22 -6.54
N ALA A 54 -4.48 27.08 -6.20
CA ALA A 54 -4.68 28.13 -5.20
C ALA A 54 -3.78 29.34 -5.48
N THR A 55 -4.07 30.43 -4.76
CA THR A 55 -3.28 31.65 -4.77
C THR A 55 -2.47 31.74 -3.48
N ILE A 56 -1.17 31.96 -3.56
CA ILE A 56 -0.30 32.08 -2.40
C ILE A 56 -0.66 33.33 -1.60
N SER A 57 -0.91 33.17 -0.31
CA SER A 57 -1.06 34.27 0.67
C SER A 57 0.20 34.47 1.52
N GLY A 58 1.12 33.51 1.52
CA GLY A 58 2.40 33.60 2.20
C GLY A 58 3.18 32.31 2.07
N CYS A 59 4.49 32.41 2.30
CA CYS A 59 5.40 31.26 2.31
C CYS A 59 6.34 31.39 3.51
N LYS A 60 6.57 30.29 4.21
CA LYS A 60 7.54 30.21 5.32
C LYS A 60 8.50 29.06 5.06
N VAL A 61 9.79 29.37 5.10
CA VAL A 61 10.84 28.37 4.92
C VAL A 61 11.43 28.02 6.28
N GLU A 62 11.44 26.76 6.63
CA GLU A 62 12.08 26.20 7.80
C GLU A 62 13.23 25.27 7.38
N THR A 63 14.01 24.78 8.35
CA THR A 63 15.22 23.99 8.05
C THR A 63 14.93 22.72 7.23
N TYR A 64 13.76 22.10 7.43
CA TYR A 64 13.40 20.84 6.79
C TYR A 64 12.05 20.87 6.07
N GLN A 65 11.44 22.06 5.96
CA GLN A 65 10.09 22.19 5.45
C GLN A 65 9.84 23.55 4.82
N VAL A 66 9.13 23.58 3.71
CA VAL A 66 8.52 24.77 3.15
C VAL A 66 7.04 24.71 3.39
N SER A 67 6.50 25.74 4.08
CA SER A 67 5.08 25.88 4.39
C SER A 67 4.48 26.97 3.52
N ILE A 68 3.45 26.62 2.72
CA ILE A 68 2.77 27.54 1.80
C ILE A 68 1.37 27.76 2.31
N TYR A 69 1.02 29.02 2.50
CA TYR A 69 -0.33 29.47 2.87
C TYR A 69 -1.07 29.93 1.63
N THR A 70 -2.36 29.63 1.55
CA THR A 70 -3.18 29.97 0.40
C THR A 70 -4.43 30.75 0.80
N ASN A 71 -5.03 31.48 -0.13
CA ASN A 71 -6.25 32.25 0.11
C ASN A 71 -7.49 31.36 0.10
N GLU A 72 -7.45 30.26 -0.65
CA GLU A 72 -8.61 29.38 -0.88
C GLU A 72 -8.77 28.31 0.18
N TYR A 73 -7.68 27.92 0.86
CA TYR A 73 -7.67 26.81 1.81
C TYR A 73 -7.15 27.24 3.17
N ASN A 74 -7.77 26.73 4.24
CA ASN A 74 -7.33 26.95 5.61
C ASN A 74 -6.14 26.04 6.00
N ALA A 75 -5.89 25.03 5.19
CA ALA A 75 -4.75 24.12 5.39
C ALA A 75 -3.46 24.79 4.93
N THR A 76 -2.36 24.48 5.63
CA THR A 76 -1.00 24.83 5.23
C THR A 76 -0.46 23.73 4.34
N LEU A 77 -0.04 24.07 3.11
CA LEU A 77 0.60 23.13 2.22
C LEU A 77 2.07 22.97 2.64
N SER A 78 2.54 21.74 2.78
CA SER A 78 3.89 21.48 3.26
C SER A 78 4.69 20.64 2.27
N ILE A 79 5.95 21.03 2.05
CA ILE A 79 6.95 20.31 1.25
C ILE A 79 8.11 19.98 2.17
N SER A 80 8.55 18.72 2.20
CA SER A 80 9.81 18.35 2.86
C SER A 80 10.98 18.86 2.03
N THR A 81 11.94 19.52 2.67
CA THR A 81 13.18 19.96 2.00
C THR A 81 14.27 18.88 2.01
N LEU A 82 13.97 17.71 2.61
CA LEU A 82 14.85 16.55 2.58
C LEU A 82 14.75 15.78 1.25
N ASP A 83 13.63 15.96 0.53
CA ASP A 83 13.38 15.37 -0.76
C ASP A 83 13.81 16.42 -1.81
N ASP A 84 14.55 16.13 -2.80
CA ASP A 84 15.14 16.89 -3.92
C ASP A 84 14.54 18.27 -4.28
N PHE A 85 14.17 19.05 -3.25
CA PHE A 85 13.59 20.38 -3.40
C PHE A 85 14.67 21.40 -3.80
N ASP A 86 14.51 22.01 -4.97
CA ASP A 86 15.40 23.04 -5.48
C ASP A 86 15.14 24.39 -4.78
N MET A 87 15.94 24.69 -3.77
CA MET A 87 15.86 25.94 -3.00
C MET A 87 16.00 27.19 -3.86
N SER A 88 16.61 27.11 -5.04
CA SER A 88 16.74 28.27 -5.95
C SER A 88 15.40 28.73 -6.54
N LYS A 89 14.39 27.87 -6.50
CA LYS A 89 13.04 28.16 -7.01
C LYS A 89 12.11 28.80 -5.97
N LEU A 90 12.55 28.97 -4.73
CA LEU A 90 11.77 29.65 -3.69
C LEU A 90 11.34 31.05 -4.08
N ASP A 91 12.16 31.76 -4.86
CA ASP A 91 11.85 33.11 -5.32
C ASP A 91 10.61 33.17 -6.24
N LEU A 92 10.17 32.03 -6.76
CA LEU A 92 8.94 31.93 -7.55
C LEU A 92 7.68 31.88 -6.66
N LEU A 93 7.80 31.49 -5.39
CA LEU A 93 6.71 31.34 -4.44
C LEU A 93 6.36 32.68 -3.75
N GLN A 94 5.98 33.67 -4.55
CA GLN A 94 5.61 35.01 -4.06
C GLN A 94 4.11 35.11 -3.79
N GLU A 95 3.75 35.96 -2.83
CA GLU A 95 2.35 36.28 -2.52
C GLU A 95 1.62 36.79 -3.78
N GLY A 96 0.38 36.33 -3.96
CA GLY A 96 -0.45 36.65 -5.12
C GLY A 96 -0.21 35.75 -6.35
N LYS A 97 0.82 34.93 -6.37
CA LYS A 97 1.05 33.98 -7.45
C LYS A 97 0.07 32.81 -7.37
N ARG A 98 -0.31 32.30 -8.54
CA ARG A 98 -1.15 31.11 -8.65
C ARG A 98 -0.28 29.86 -8.72
N ILE A 99 -0.63 28.90 -7.89
CA ILE A 99 0.03 27.58 -7.86
C ILE A 99 -0.97 26.48 -8.21
N THR A 100 -0.43 25.41 -8.78
CA THR A 100 -1.10 24.11 -8.97
C THR A 100 -0.30 23.06 -8.23
N PHE A 101 -0.96 22.21 -7.49
CA PHE A 101 -0.30 21.23 -6.63
C PHE A 101 -1.14 19.95 -6.49
N ASP A 102 -0.45 18.84 -6.21
CA ASP A 102 -1.08 17.55 -6.00
C ASP A 102 -1.05 17.15 -4.53
N VAL A 103 -2.17 16.61 -4.05
CA VAL A 103 -2.30 16.00 -2.72
C VAL A 103 -2.91 14.60 -2.84
N ALA A 104 -2.76 13.78 -1.80
CA ALA A 104 -3.41 12.47 -1.75
C ALA A 104 -4.95 12.62 -1.87
N ILE A 105 -5.59 11.76 -2.65
CA ILE A 105 -7.04 11.80 -2.90
C ILE A 105 -7.89 11.72 -1.63
N LEU A 106 -7.35 11.11 -0.57
CA LEU A 106 -8.00 11.02 0.74
C LEU A 106 -7.91 12.30 1.56
N SER A 107 -7.10 13.28 1.12
CA SER A 107 -6.97 14.57 1.80
C SER A 107 -8.15 15.46 1.41
N ASP A 108 -9.03 15.73 2.37
CA ASP A 108 -10.09 16.74 2.18
C ASP A 108 -9.53 18.14 2.46
N ILE A 109 -8.85 18.70 1.46
CA ILE A 109 -8.20 20.01 1.58
C ILE A 109 -9.17 21.14 1.91
N SER A 110 -10.44 21.01 1.50
CA SER A 110 -11.46 22.07 1.70
C SER A 110 -11.85 22.23 3.16
N ASN A 111 -11.80 21.15 3.94
CA ASN A 111 -12.15 21.12 5.35
C ASN A 111 -10.94 20.88 6.26
N ALA A 112 -9.76 20.68 5.70
CA ALA A 112 -8.56 20.39 6.48
C ALA A 112 -8.12 21.60 7.32
N GLN A 113 -7.73 21.30 8.54
CA GLN A 113 -7.05 22.25 9.44
C GLN A 113 -5.69 21.66 9.80
N GLY A 114 -4.63 22.42 9.55
CA GLY A 114 -3.25 21.99 9.80
C GLY A 114 -2.46 21.77 8.52
N GLU A 115 -1.41 20.98 8.61
CA GLU A 115 -0.46 20.77 7.51
C GLU A 115 -0.91 19.62 6.63
N ILE A 116 -0.81 19.81 5.30
CA ILE A 116 -1.07 18.81 4.29
C ILE A 116 0.19 18.68 3.44
N PRO A 117 0.81 17.50 3.37
CA PRO A 117 1.92 17.25 2.47
C PRO A 117 1.43 17.30 1.03
N ILE A 118 2.18 17.99 0.18
CA ILE A 118 1.96 18.03 -1.26
C ILE A 118 3.07 17.24 -1.97
N PHE A 119 2.72 16.68 -3.12
CA PHE A 119 3.58 15.79 -3.88
C PHE A 119 4.14 16.43 -5.15
N SER A 120 3.42 17.40 -5.68
CA SER A 120 3.94 18.24 -6.76
C SER A 120 3.53 19.67 -6.52
N LEU A 121 4.30 20.60 -7.05
CA LEU A 121 4.04 22.04 -7.00
C LEU A 121 4.51 22.71 -8.28
N TYR A 122 3.60 23.39 -8.93
CA TYR A 122 3.85 24.20 -10.12
C TYR A 122 3.45 25.65 -9.84
N CYS A 123 4.27 26.61 -10.24
CA CYS A 123 3.96 28.03 -10.17
C CYS A 123 4.07 28.63 -11.58
N ASP A 124 2.97 29.25 -12.04
CA ASP A 124 2.88 29.81 -13.41
C ASP A 124 3.28 28.82 -14.52
N GLY A 125 3.09 27.51 -14.29
CA GLY A 125 3.42 26.42 -15.22
C GLY A 125 4.86 25.91 -15.12
N GLU A 126 5.68 26.51 -14.27
CA GLU A 126 7.02 26.02 -13.95
C GLU A 126 6.97 25.01 -12.80
N CYS A 127 7.62 23.86 -12.97
CA CYS A 127 7.73 22.86 -11.93
C CYS A 127 8.70 23.33 -10.85
N ILE A 128 8.18 23.51 -9.64
CA ILE A 128 8.96 23.86 -8.44
C ILE A 128 9.42 22.61 -7.72
N PHE A 129 8.50 21.66 -7.56
CA PHE A 129 8.71 20.41 -6.85
C PHE A 129 7.83 19.33 -7.48
N ASP A 130 8.40 18.17 -7.69
CA ASP A 130 7.68 17.00 -8.20
C ASP A 130 8.31 15.76 -7.56
N ASP A 131 7.61 15.23 -6.58
CA ASP A 131 7.92 13.93 -6.00
C ASP A 131 7.20 12.88 -6.84
N ASP A 132 7.94 12.09 -7.62
CA ASP A 132 7.34 11.10 -8.52
C ASP A 132 6.72 9.92 -7.76
N ILE A 133 5.66 10.24 -7.03
CA ILE A 133 4.85 9.28 -6.29
C ILE A 133 4.39 8.13 -7.17
N ASN A 134 4.19 8.35 -8.47
CA ASN A 134 3.75 7.30 -9.36
C ASN A 134 4.82 6.21 -9.52
N GLU A 135 6.11 6.57 -9.56
CA GLU A 135 7.20 5.59 -9.61
C GLU A 135 7.31 4.83 -8.28
N ASP A 136 7.28 5.52 -7.17
CA ASP A 136 7.32 4.91 -5.83
C ASP A 136 6.12 4.00 -5.58
N MET A 137 4.92 4.44 -5.96
CA MET A 137 3.69 3.64 -5.85
C MET A 137 3.72 2.41 -6.75
N GLN A 138 4.25 2.52 -7.97
CA GLN A 138 4.42 1.38 -8.87
C GLN A 138 5.43 0.39 -8.28
N MET A 139 6.53 0.88 -7.71
CA MET A 139 7.54 0.04 -7.06
C MET A 139 6.96 -0.70 -5.85
N VAL A 140 6.22 -0.01 -4.97
CA VAL A 140 5.56 -0.62 -3.80
C VAL A 140 4.50 -1.63 -4.23
N SER A 141 3.66 -1.27 -5.21
CA SER A 141 2.66 -2.17 -5.78
C SER A 141 3.32 -3.42 -6.38
N GLY A 142 4.39 -3.26 -7.15
CA GLY A 142 5.15 -4.38 -7.72
C GLY A 142 5.71 -5.33 -6.65
N LYS A 143 6.26 -4.79 -5.56
CA LYS A 143 6.74 -5.59 -4.41
C LYS A 143 5.59 -6.33 -3.71
N LEU A 144 4.43 -5.72 -3.55
CA LEU A 144 3.24 -6.36 -2.98
C LEU A 144 2.72 -7.50 -3.87
N TRP A 145 2.65 -7.30 -5.18
CA TRP A 145 2.31 -8.36 -6.13
C TRP A 145 3.30 -9.53 -6.05
N GLY A 146 4.61 -9.25 -6.04
CA GLY A 146 5.65 -10.24 -5.90
C GLY A 146 5.53 -11.06 -4.61
N SER A 147 5.15 -10.42 -3.50
CA SER A 147 4.94 -11.09 -2.21
C SER A 147 3.69 -11.97 -2.17
N ALA A 148 2.65 -11.66 -2.94
CA ALA A 148 1.41 -12.45 -3.00
C ALA A 148 1.58 -13.79 -3.73
N VAL A 149 2.45 -13.84 -4.75
CA VAL A 149 2.67 -15.03 -5.59
C VAL A 149 3.01 -16.29 -4.78
N PRO A 150 3.98 -16.29 -3.83
CA PRO A 150 4.30 -17.49 -3.06
C PRO A 150 3.14 -17.98 -2.20
N PHE A 151 2.30 -17.09 -1.66
CA PHE A 151 1.11 -17.48 -0.90
C PHE A 151 0.04 -18.13 -1.77
N VAL A 152 -0.17 -17.61 -2.98
CA VAL A 152 -1.08 -18.23 -3.97
C VAL A 152 -0.59 -19.62 -4.34
N LEU A 153 0.69 -19.76 -4.70
CA LEU A 153 1.29 -21.04 -5.05
C LEU A 153 1.21 -22.05 -3.91
N ALA A 154 1.55 -21.63 -2.68
CA ALA A 154 1.43 -22.50 -1.51
C ALA A 154 0.00 -22.97 -1.28
N SER A 155 -1.00 -22.09 -1.43
CA SER A 155 -2.42 -22.44 -1.29
C SER A 155 -2.85 -23.48 -2.31
N VAL A 156 -2.47 -23.29 -3.58
CA VAL A 156 -2.78 -24.21 -4.68
C VAL A 156 -2.15 -25.57 -4.45
N LEU A 157 -0.84 -25.62 -4.11
CA LEU A 157 -0.13 -26.86 -3.86
C LEU A 157 -0.70 -27.65 -2.67
N LEU A 158 -1.06 -26.95 -1.58
CA LEU A 158 -1.70 -27.57 -0.43
C LEU A 158 -3.08 -28.10 -0.78
N PHE A 159 -3.86 -27.37 -1.56
CA PHE A 159 -5.18 -27.81 -2.03
C PHE A 159 -5.09 -29.03 -2.94
N LEU A 160 -4.16 -29.04 -3.91
CA LEU A 160 -3.92 -30.17 -4.81
C LEU A 160 -3.48 -31.42 -4.03
N SER A 161 -2.56 -31.26 -3.07
CA SER A 161 -2.11 -32.37 -2.22
C SER A 161 -3.23 -32.97 -1.37
N TYR A 162 -4.19 -32.14 -0.98
CA TYR A 162 -5.40 -32.59 -0.27
C TYR A 162 -6.33 -33.38 -1.20
N LYS A 163 -6.57 -32.88 -2.43
CA LYS A 163 -7.45 -33.52 -3.42
C LYS A 163 -6.92 -34.86 -3.91
N GLN A 164 -5.62 -34.99 -4.13
CA GLN A 164 -4.99 -36.25 -4.54
C GLN A 164 -5.22 -37.36 -3.51
N LYS A 165 -5.04 -37.10 -2.20
CA LYS A 165 -5.34 -38.12 -1.17
C LYS A 165 -6.81 -38.54 -1.17
N TRP A 166 -7.74 -37.65 -1.50
CA TRP A 166 -9.18 -37.97 -1.54
C TRP A 166 -9.52 -38.92 -2.69
N ILE A 167 -8.85 -38.77 -3.82
CA ILE A 167 -9.03 -39.65 -5.00
C ILE A 167 -8.48 -41.06 -4.71
N PHE A 168 -7.33 -41.15 -4.02
CA PHE A 168 -6.75 -42.44 -3.64
C PHE A 168 -7.60 -43.20 -2.59
N LEU A 169 -8.21 -42.49 -1.64
CA LEU A 169 -9.09 -43.12 -0.60
C LEU A 169 -10.46 -43.57 -1.15
N LYS A 170 -10.87 -43.02 -2.31
CA LYS A 170 -12.16 -43.39 -2.92
C LYS A 170 -12.02 -44.59 -3.89
N ARG A 171 -10.78 -44.99 -4.20
CA ARG A 171 -10.46 -46.07 -5.16
C ARG A 171 -10.11 -47.39 -4.49
N ASN A 172 -9.96 -47.43 -3.18
CA ASN A 172 -9.84 -48.63 -2.32
C ASN A 172 -11.10 -48.77 -1.45
#